data_0d515cb51307bf57156b5d07214c6dcc
#
_entry.id   0d515cb51307bf57156b5d07214c6dcc
#
_cell.length_a   1.000
_cell.length_b   1.000
_cell.length_c   1.000
_cell.angle_alpha   90.00
_cell.angle_beta   90.00
_cell.angle_gamma   90.00
#
_symmetry.space_group_name_H-M   'P 1'
#
loop_
_entity.id
_entity.type
_entity.pdbx_description
1 polymer ?
#
loop_
_entity_poly.entity_id
_entity_poly.type
_entity_poly.pdbx_seq_one_letter_code
_entity_poly.pdbx_strand_id
1 'polypeptide(L)'
;MTEEGYADGSLGMGLTLGKQMLRVIANTILDIRLQTMGMTDQQALDLMVNDAYQEKEEATAKLQRAQLSSCQLPTYFAGFRGWIQLRNEYRRKQGNNFSLKEFHERALRESAVPLPVLGKLLLQ
;
A
#
# COMPACT_ATOMS: atom_id res chain seq x y z
N MET A 1 1.73 -12.19 2.61
CA MET A 1 2.91 -12.64 3.42
C MET A 1 2.49 -13.47 4.61
N THR A 2 1.71 -12.96 5.57
CA THR A 2 1.16 -13.77 6.68
C THR A 2 0.21 -14.86 6.20
N GLU A 3 -0.59 -14.60 5.17
CA GLU A 3 -1.48 -15.57 4.51
C GLU A 3 -0.71 -16.75 3.87
N GLU A 4 0.57 -16.54 3.54
CA GLU A 4 1.46 -17.54 2.94
C GLU A 4 2.40 -18.18 3.97
N GLY A 5 2.07 -18.06 5.27
CA GLY A 5 2.83 -18.68 6.37
C GLY A 5 4.11 -17.94 6.77
N TYR A 6 4.36 -16.74 6.27
CA TYR A 6 5.51 -15.96 6.72
C TYR A 6 5.36 -15.56 8.20
N ALA A 7 6.43 -15.69 8.96
CA ALA A 7 6.49 -15.44 10.41
C ALA A 7 5.59 -16.37 11.25
N ASP A 8 5.40 -17.62 10.80
CA ASP A 8 4.73 -18.72 11.53
C ASP A 8 3.34 -18.35 12.09
N GLY A 9 2.63 -17.41 11.44
CA GLY A 9 1.32 -16.95 11.89
C GLY A 9 1.36 -16.11 13.17
N SER A 10 2.51 -15.54 13.54
CA SER A 10 2.67 -14.72 14.75
C SER A 10 1.64 -13.59 14.80
N LEU A 11 0.86 -13.54 15.89
CA LEU A 11 -0.11 -12.46 16.15
C LEU A 11 0.57 -11.08 16.13
N GLY A 12 1.76 -10.96 16.72
CA GLY A 12 2.54 -9.73 16.74
C GLY A 12 2.88 -9.23 15.34
N MET A 13 3.27 -10.14 14.43
CA MET A 13 3.52 -9.80 13.03
C MET A 13 2.23 -9.38 12.32
N GLY A 14 1.13 -10.07 12.56
CA GLY A 14 -0.18 -9.71 12.02
C GLY A 14 -0.63 -8.31 12.43
N LEU A 15 -0.49 -7.96 13.70
CA LEU A 15 -0.79 -6.63 14.24
C LEU A 15 0.11 -5.56 13.65
N THR A 16 1.40 -5.83 13.52
CA THR A 16 2.37 -4.90 12.90
C THR A 16 2.00 -4.61 11.45
N LEU A 17 1.69 -5.63 10.66
CA LEU A 17 1.26 -5.48 9.27
C LEU A 17 -0.08 -4.73 9.17
N GLY A 18 -1.04 -5.00 10.07
CA GLY A 18 -2.30 -4.27 10.17
C GLY A 18 -2.07 -2.78 10.45
N LYS A 19 -1.22 -2.45 11.43
CA LYS A 19 -0.85 -1.05 11.74
C LYS A 19 -0.18 -0.35 10.55
N GLN A 20 0.72 -1.04 9.85
CA GLN A 20 1.36 -0.49 8.64
C GLN A 20 0.33 -0.25 7.51
N MET A 21 -0.64 -1.14 7.33
CA MET A 21 -1.68 -0.96 6.32
C MET A 21 -2.59 0.23 6.66
N LEU A 22 -3.02 0.37 7.91
CA LEU A 22 -3.79 1.54 8.37
C LEU A 22 -3.02 2.84 8.10
N ARG A 23 -1.72 2.86 8.41
CA ARG A 23 -0.84 4.00 8.14
C ARG A 23 -0.78 4.37 6.65
N VAL A 24 -0.67 3.40 5.77
CA VAL A 24 -0.61 3.62 4.31
C VAL A 24 -1.94 4.13 3.78
N ILE A 25 -3.07 3.60 4.29
CA ILE A 25 -4.41 4.07 3.94
C ILE A 25 -4.63 5.51 4.44
N ALA A 26 -4.32 5.78 5.70
CA ALA A 26 -4.44 7.13 6.29
C ALA A 26 -3.60 8.16 5.53
N ASN A 27 -2.38 7.80 5.12
CA ASN A 27 -1.52 8.67 4.31
C ASN A 27 -2.17 9.03 2.96
N THR A 28 -2.86 8.06 2.34
CA THR A 28 -3.58 8.29 1.08
C THR A 28 -4.75 9.24 1.27
N ILE A 29 -5.56 9.03 2.31
CA ILE A 29 -6.69 9.90 2.66
C ILE A 29 -6.20 11.30 3.01
N LEU A 30 -5.14 11.38 3.81
CA LEU A 30 -4.50 12.63 4.24
C LEU A 30 -4.10 13.48 3.02
N ASP A 31 -3.31 12.93 2.10
CA ASP A 31 -2.82 13.66 0.93
C ASP A 31 -3.99 14.17 0.06
N ILE A 32 -4.93 13.28 -0.27
CA ILE A 32 -6.09 13.64 -1.09
C ILE A 32 -6.90 14.76 -0.42
N ARG A 33 -7.25 14.62 0.86
CA ARG A 33 -8.09 15.59 1.56
C ARG A 33 -7.39 16.92 1.80
N LEU A 34 -6.10 16.90 2.12
CA LEU A 34 -5.31 18.15 2.25
C LEU A 34 -5.25 18.92 0.93
N GLN A 35 -4.95 18.22 -0.18
CA GLN A 35 -4.69 18.86 -1.47
C GLN A 35 -5.97 19.25 -2.23
N THR A 36 -7.09 18.56 -1.98
CA THR A 36 -8.29 18.73 -2.83
C THR A 36 -9.56 19.09 -2.08
N MET A 37 -9.61 18.92 -0.74
CA MET A 37 -10.85 19.02 0.04
C MET A 37 -10.77 20.00 1.21
N GLY A 38 -9.68 20.75 1.35
CA GLY A 38 -9.51 21.74 2.42
C GLY A 38 -9.50 21.15 3.83
N MET A 39 -8.93 19.96 4.00
CA MET A 39 -8.80 19.31 5.31
C MET A 39 -8.00 20.19 6.27
N THR A 40 -8.53 20.42 7.47
CA THR A 40 -7.83 21.18 8.51
C THR A 40 -6.73 20.36 9.19
N ASP A 41 -5.76 21.03 9.79
CA ASP A 41 -4.68 20.37 10.56
C ASP A 41 -5.23 19.48 11.67
N GLN A 42 -6.28 19.94 12.38
CA GLN A 42 -6.91 19.15 13.44
C GLN A 42 -7.54 17.86 12.87
N GLN A 43 -8.28 17.95 11.77
CA GLN A 43 -8.85 16.78 11.11
C GLN A 43 -7.77 15.81 10.61
N ALA A 44 -6.64 16.33 10.14
CA ALA A 44 -5.50 15.53 9.70
C ALA A 44 -4.86 14.78 10.89
N LEU A 45 -4.67 15.45 12.01
CA LEU A 45 -4.14 14.83 13.23
C LEU A 45 -5.11 13.77 13.79
N ASP A 46 -6.41 14.06 13.82
CA ASP A 46 -7.43 13.10 14.28
C ASP A 46 -7.43 11.85 13.43
N LEU A 47 -7.38 11.96 12.10
CA LEU A 47 -7.26 10.82 11.19
C LEU A 47 -6.02 9.97 11.48
N MET A 48 -4.87 10.61 11.71
CA MET A 48 -3.62 9.86 11.90
C MET A 48 -3.51 9.24 13.31
N VAL A 49 -3.89 9.96 14.33
CA VAL A 49 -3.73 9.52 15.72
C VAL A 49 -4.89 8.63 16.16
N ASN A 50 -6.13 9.07 15.97
CA ASN A 50 -7.31 8.39 16.50
C ASN A 50 -7.76 7.23 15.61
N ASP A 51 -7.78 7.44 14.28
CA ASP A 51 -8.27 6.40 13.35
C ASP A 51 -7.17 5.43 12.89
N ALA A 52 -5.93 5.91 12.77
CA ALA A 52 -4.82 5.11 12.28
C ALA A 52 -3.75 4.76 13.33
N TYR A 53 -4.00 5.10 14.60
CA TYR A 53 -3.16 4.74 15.75
C TYR A 53 -1.68 5.10 15.60
N GLN A 54 -1.40 6.26 14.98
CA GLN A 54 -0.04 6.79 14.86
C GLN A 54 0.32 7.60 16.11
N GLU A 55 1.61 7.59 16.44
CA GLU A 55 2.12 8.42 17.53
C GLU A 55 1.97 9.92 17.20
N LYS A 56 1.58 10.73 18.18
CA LYS A 56 1.24 12.15 17.96
C LYS A 56 2.39 12.95 17.37
N GLU A 57 3.59 12.74 17.88
CA GLU A 57 4.80 13.43 17.42
C GLU A 57 5.10 13.08 15.96
N GLU A 58 4.95 11.81 15.61
CA GLU A 58 5.11 11.34 14.23
C GLU A 58 4.03 11.92 13.31
N ALA A 59 2.78 11.93 13.75
CA ALA A 59 1.66 12.50 13.01
C ALA A 59 1.87 14.00 12.72
N THR A 60 2.36 14.77 13.72
CA THR A 60 2.64 16.20 13.58
C THR A 60 3.74 16.44 12.53
N ALA A 61 4.86 15.73 12.62
CA ALA A 61 5.95 15.85 11.65
C ALA A 61 5.51 15.43 10.23
N LYS A 62 4.66 14.40 10.14
CA LYS A 62 4.09 13.95 8.88
C LYS A 62 3.15 14.97 8.26
N LEU A 63 2.31 15.63 9.06
CA LEU A 63 1.41 16.67 8.56
C LEU A 63 2.19 17.81 7.89
N GLN A 64 3.24 18.31 8.54
CA GLN A 64 4.11 19.34 7.95
C GLN A 64 4.69 18.90 6.61
N ARG A 65 5.18 17.66 6.52
CA ARG A 65 5.72 17.12 5.27
C ARG A 65 4.64 16.93 4.20
N ALA A 66 3.43 16.52 4.58
CA ALA A 66 2.32 16.32 3.65
C ALA A 66 1.83 17.63 3.03
N GLN A 67 1.92 18.74 3.78
CA GLN A 67 1.61 20.09 3.28
C GLN A 67 2.63 20.60 2.24
N LEU A 68 3.87 20.09 2.30
CA LEU A 68 4.95 20.48 1.39
C LEU A 68 5.07 19.60 0.15
N SER A 69 4.26 18.54 0.03
CA SER A 69 4.31 17.60 -1.08
C SER A 69 2.89 17.26 -1.57
N SER A 70 2.78 16.75 -2.80
CA SER A 70 1.53 16.26 -3.38
C SER A 70 1.74 14.96 -4.11
N CYS A 71 0.75 14.07 -4.06
CA CYS A 71 0.72 12.78 -4.76
C CYS A 71 1.79 11.75 -4.34
N GLN A 72 2.69 12.05 -3.40
CA GLN A 72 3.70 11.10 -2.94
C GLN A 72 3.12 10.04 -1.99
N LEU A 73 2.34 10.47 -1.01
CA LEU A 73 1.79 9.59 0.02
C LEU A 73 0.83 8.52 -0.54
N PRO A 74 -0.02 8.79 -1.54
CA PRO A 74 -0.90 7.80 -2.14
C PRO A 74 -0.18 6.70 -2.92
N THR A 75 1.07 6.90 -3.36
CA THR A 75 1.78 5.95 -4.23
C THR A 75 1.95 4.58 -3.59
N TYR A 76 2.13 4.52 -2.28
CA TYR A 76 2.28 3.26 -1.55
C TYR A 76 1.01 2.40 -1.60
N PHE A 77 -0.14 3.01 -1.33
CA PHE A 77 -1.42 2.29 -1.36
C PHE A 77 -1.85 1.95 -2.79
N ALA A 78 -1.70 2.89 -3.72
CA ALA A 78 -2.00 2.67 -5.12
C ALA A 78 -1.13 1.54 -5.70
N GLY A 79 0.18 1.57 -5.42
CA GLY A 79 1.11 0.53 -5.82
C GLY A 79 0.75 -0.84 -5.22
N PHE A 80 0.49 -0.89 -3.91
CA PHE A 80 0.05 -2.12 -3.24
C PHE A 80 -1.21 -2.70 -3.88
N ARG A 81 -2.25 -1.89 -4.07
CA ARG A 81 -3.49 -2.33 -4.73
C ARG A 81 -3.24 -2.82 -6.15
N GLY A 82 -2.45 -2.09 -6.92
CA GLY A 82 -2.11 -2.48 -8.29
C GLY A 82 -1.40 -3.84 -8.36
N TRP A 83 -0.45 -4.10 -7.45
CA TRP A 83 0.21 -5.40 -7.35
C TRP A 83 -0.76 -6.54 -6.99
N ILE A 84 -1.64 -6.33 -6.02
CA ILE A 84 -2.66 -7.33 -5.65
C ILE A 84 -3.60 -7.61 -6.83
N GLN A 85 -4.05 -6.57 -7.52
CA GLN A 85 -4.91 -6.71 -8.70
C GLN A 85 -4.19 -7.52 -9.80
N LEU A 86 -2.97 -7.16 -10.14
CA LEU A 86 -2.18 -7.86 -11.16
C LEU A 86 -1.97 -9.34 -10.80
N ARG A 87 -1.62 -9.62 -9.54
CA ARG A 87 -1.50 -11.01 -9.05
C ARG A 87 -2.81 -11.79 -9.22
N ASN A 88 -3.93 -11.18 -8.88
CA ASN A 88 -5.25 -11.84 -9.00
C ASN A 88 -5.64 -12.07 -10.47
N GLU A 89 -5.33 -11.15 -11.37
CA GLU A 89 -5.54 -11.31 -12.81
C GLU A 89 -4.66 -12.42 -13.38
N TYR A 90 -3.39 -12.45 -12.99
CA TYR A 90 -2.46 -13.53 -13.37
C TYR A 90 -2.94 -14.88 -12.84
N ARG A 91 -3.37 -14.96 -11.56
CA ARG A 91 -3.95 -16.18 -10.97
C ARG A 91 -5.17 -16.67 -11.77
N ARG A 92 -6.08 -15.77 -12.13
CA ARG A 92 -7.27 -16.14 -12.93
C ARG A 92 -6.88 -16.69 -14.31
N LYS A 93 -5.87 -16.10 -14.93
CA LYS A 93 -5.38 -16.55 -16.25
C LYS A 93 -4.72 -17.92 -16.17
N GLN A 94 -3.91 -18.18 -15.16
CA GLN A 94 -3.21 -19.46 -14.97
C GLN A 94 -4.12 -20.59 -14.45
N GLY A 95 -5.22 -20.26 -13.79
CA GLY A 95 -6.12 -21.25 -13.21
C GLY A 95 -5.40 -22.19 -12.25
N ASN A 96 -5.53 -23.50 -12.48
CA ASN A 96 -4.90 -24.54 -11.65
C ASN A 96 -3.36 -24.57 -11.75
N ASN A 97 -2.78 -23.93 -12.75
CA ASN A 97 -1.32 -23.86 -12.94
C ASN A 97 -0.69 -22.64 -12.24
N PHE A 98 -1.46 -21.86 -11.46
CA PHE A 98 -0.94 -20.70 -10.78
C PHE A 98 0.15 -21.07 -9.76
N SER A 99 1.31 -20.45 -9.89
CA SER A 99 2.40 -20.48 -8.92
C SER A 99 2.76 -19.05 -8.48
N LEU A 100 2.68 -18.80 -7.18
CA LEU A 100 3.07 -17.49 -6.62
C LEU A 100 4.57 -17.21 -6.83
N LYS A 101 5.39 -18.23 -6.72
CA LYS A 101 6.84 -18.14 -6.98
C LYS A 101 7.09 -17.73 -8.44
N GLU A 102 6.47 -18.39 -9.39
CA GLU A 102 6.62 -18.06 -10.81
C GLU A 102 6.14 -16.64 -11.13
N PHE A 103 5.00 -16.23 -10.56
CA PHE A 103 4.52 -14.85 -10.68
C PHE A 103 5.57 -13.84 -10.23
N HIS A 104 6.18 -14.05 -9.06
CA HIS A 104 7.21 -13.15 -8.54
C HIS A 104 8.48 -13.17 -9.40
N GLU A 105 8.95 -14.35 -9.81
CA GLU A 105 10.14 -14.47 -10.66
C GLU A 105 9.96 -13.78 -12.00
N ARG A 106 8.81 -13.95 -12.65
CA ARG A 106 8.50 -13.28 -13.91
C ARG A 106 8.41 -11.77 -13.75
N ALA A 107 7.71 -11.31 -12.70
CA ALA A 107 7.59 -9.89 -12.42
C ALA A 107 8.95 -9.22 -12.15
N LEU A 108 9.83 -9.87 -11.39
CA LEU A 108 11.17 -9.36 -11.07
C LEU A 108 12.10 -9.34 -12.29
N ARG A 109 11.96 -10.25 -13.24
CA ARG A 109 12.75 -10.26 -14.49
C ARG A 109 12.50 -9.03 -15.35
N GLU A 110 11.29 -8.46 -15.30
CA GLU A 110 10.93 -7.26 -16.06
C GLU A 110 11.51 -5.96 -15.47
N SER A 111 12.21 -6.08 -14.32
CA SER A 111 12.85 -4.93 -13.65
C SER A 111 11.83 -3.83 -13.23
N ALA A 112 12.27 -2.57 -13.17
CA ALA A 112 11.49 -1.44 -12.68
C ALA A 112 10.63 -0.82 -13.78
N VAL A 113 9.60 -1.54 -14.22
CA VAL A 113 8.61 -1.03 -15.18
C VAL A 113 7.32 -0.61 -14.47
N PRO A 114 6.57 0.38 -15.02
CA PRO A 114 5.25 0.74 -14.47
C PRO A 114 4.28 -0.44 -14.45
N LEU A 115 3.45 -0.56 -13.40
CA LEU A 115 2.51 -1.67 -13.24
C LEU A 115 1.61 -1.94 -14.47
N PRO A 116 1.07 -0.92 -15.19
CA PRO A 116 0.29 -1.19 -16.40
C PRO A 116 1.11 -1.84 -17.53
N VAL A 117 2.41 -1.54 -17.61
CA VAL A 117 3.32 -2.17 -18.58
C VAL A 117 3.61 -3.60 -18.14
N LEU A 118 3.95 -3.79 -16.85
CA LEU A 118 4.17 -5.12 -16.27
C LEU A 118 2.95 -6.03 -16.49
N GLY A 119 1.75 -5.50 -16.30
CA GLY A 119 0.51 -6.23 -16.56
C GLY A 119 0.42 -6.75 -18.00
N LYS A 120 0.75 -5.91 -18.98
CA LYS A 120 0.79 -6.33 -20.38
C LYS A 120 1.80 -7.44 -20.63
N LEU A 121 2.98 -7.37 -20.02
CA LEU A 121 4.05 -8.36 -20.19
C LEU A 121 3.72 -9.70 -19.53
N LEU A 122 3.10 -9.69 -18.36
CA LEU A 122 2.76 -10.91 -17.62
C LEU A 122 1.47 -11.59 -18.10
N LEU A 123 0.55 -10.82 -18.67
CA LEU A 123 -0.76 -11.31 -19.10
C LEU A 123 -0.84 -11.62 -20.62
N GLN A 124 0.25 -11.53 -21.34
CA GLN A 124 0.38 -12.06 -22.71
C GLN A 124 0.48 -13.61 -22.72
#